data_72ececb6be3372862b82f0a5e5759926
#
_entry.id   72ececb6be3372862b82f0a5e5759926
#
_cell.length_a   1.000
_cell.length_b   1.000
_cell.length_c   1.000
_cell.angle_alpha   90.00
_cell.angle_beta   90.00
_cell.angle_gamma   90.00
#
_symmetry.space_group_name_H-M   'P 1'
#
loop_
_entity.id
_entity.type
_entity.pdbx_description
1 polymer ?
#
loop_
_entity_poly.entity_id
_entity_poly.type
_entity_poly.pdbx_seq_one_letter_code
_entity_poly.pdbx_strand_id
1 'polypeptide(L)'
;MPLTERPKVDQIHIFTNEVKQLRERGIKVILLPPSYALTSFNMSKSYIDEITSTLEGDSVPFVVSPSRYAFTDTLFWNTAYHLSAEGRRLRTDLVIADLDSIGIN
;
A
#
# COMPACT_ATOMS: atom_id res chain seq x y z
N MET A 1 -12.15 4.21 7.88
CA MET A 1 -11.73 5.31 8.76
C MET A 1 -10.53 6.03 8.20
N PRO A 2 -10.48 7.35 8.25
CA PRO A 2 -9.27 8.07 7.87
C PRO A 2 -8.14 7.79 8.86
N LEU A 3 -6.91 8.04 8.43
CA LEU A 3 -5.76 7.98 9.33
C LEU A 3 -5.85 9.13 10.32
N THR A 4 -5.80 8.82 11.61
CA THR A 4 -5.95 9.80 12.68
C THR A 4 -4.62 10.24 13.27
N GLU A 5 -3.55 9.47 13.01
CA GLU A 5 -2.23 9.79 13.51
C GLU A 5 -1.30 10.08 12.34
N ARG A 6 -0.39 11.02 12.56
CA ARG A 6 0.64 11.33 11.60
C ARG A 6 1.59 10.12 11.45
N PRO A 7 2.06 9.83 10.22
CA PRO A 7 3.01 8.74 10.01
C PRO A 7 4.27 8.90 10.87
N LYS A 8 4.75 7.79 11.43
CA LYS A 8 5.97 7.76 12.24
C LYS A 8 7.16 7.48 11.31
N VAL A 9 7.77 8.53 10.82
CA VAL A 9 8.82 8.48 9.81
C VAL A 9 10.00 7.60 10.26
N ASP A 10 10.38 7.67 11.53
CA ASP A 10 11.49 6.86 12.05
C ASP A 10 11.18 5.36 11.93
N GLN A 11 9.94 4.96 12.17
CA GLN A 11 9.53 3.57 12.02
C GLN A 11 9.54 3.12 10.57
N ILE A 12 9.19 4.02 9.65
CA ILE A 12 9.29 3.73 8.21
C ILE A 12 10.74 3.50 7.82
N HIS A 13 11.67 4.32 8.31
CA HIS A 13 13.10 4.14 8.02
C HIS A 13 13.63 2.81 8.55
N ILE A 14 13.20 2.38 9.74
CA ILE A 14 13.56 1.07 10.28
C ILE A 14 13.06 -0.05 9.36
N PHE A 15 11.82 0.05 8.93
CA PHE A 15 11.22 -0.93 8.02
C PHE A 15 11.96 -1.00 6.67
N THR A 16 12.23 0.15 6.05
CA THR A 16 12.90 0.17 4.76
C THR A 16 14.34 -0.35 4.85
N ASN A 17 15.00 -0.11 5.98
CA ASN A 17 16.34 -0.66 6.21
C ASN A 17 16.29 -2.20 6.27
N GLU A 18 15.30 -2.78 6.91
CA GLU A 18 15.11 -4.23 6.93
C GLU A 18 14.85 -4.79 5.53
N VAL A 19 14.03 -4.09 4.73
CA VAL A 19 13.77 -4.50 3.34
C VAL A 19 15.08 -4.51 2.55
N LYS A 20 15.91 -3.47 2.69
CA LYS A 20 17.19 -3.40 1.99
C LYS A 20 18.12 -4.55 2.39
N GLN A 21 18.16 -4.90 3.67
CA GLN A 21 18.96 -6.02 4.15
C GLN A 21 18.51 -7.35 3.54
N LEU A 22 17.19 -7.55 3.41
CA LEU A 22 16.66 -8.73 2.76
C LEU A 22 17.05 -8.79 1.28
N ARG A 23 16.97 -7.65 0.61
CA ARG A 23 17.37 -7.54 -0.81
C ARG A 23 18.85 -7.84 -1.00
N GLU A 24 19.70 -7.37 -0.10
CA GLU A 24 21.14 -7.67 -0.13
C GLU A 24 21.43 -9.17 0.00
N ARG A 25 20.54 -9.90 0.65
CA ARG A 25 20.62 -11.36 0.78
C ARG A 25 20.00 -12.10 -0.40
N GLY A 26 19.62 -11.39 -1.46
CA GLY A 26 19.03 -12.00 -2.65
C GLY A 26 17.54 -12.26 -2.58
N ILE A 27 16.87 -11.79 -1.51
CA ILE A 27 15.42 -11.98 -1.37
C ILE A 27 14.71 -10.86 -2.13
N LYS A 28 13.79 -11.24 -3.02
CA LYS A 28 12.99 -10.28 -3.77
C LYS A 28 11.84 -9.80 -2.89
N VAL A 29 11.85 -8.51 -2.56
CA VAL A 29 10.82 -7.88 -1.72
C VAL A 29 10.20 -6.73 -2.51
N ILE A 30 8.89 -6.72 -2.60
CA ILE A 30 8.13 -5.63 -3.23
C ILE A 30 7.08 -5.13 -2.25
N LEU A 31 6.75 -3.84 -2.36
CA LEU A 31 5.72 -3.22 -1.52
C LEU A 31 4.50 -2.90 -2.37
N LEU A 32 3.35 -3.38 -1.91
CA LEU A 32 2.06 -3.01 -2.48
C LEU A 32 1.32 -2.11 -1.50
N PRO A 33 0.66 -1.05 -1.97
CA PRO A 33 -0.15 -0.23 -1.07
C PRO A 33 -1.36 -1.01 -0.56
N PRO A 34 -1.82 -0.70 0.66
CA PRO A 34 -3.04 -1.33 1.18
C PRO A 34 -4.28 -0.81 0.46
N SER A 35 -5.40 -1.51 0.63
CA SER A 35 -6.69 -1.03 0.13
C SER A 35 -7.34 -0.11 1.15
N TYR A 36 -7.93 0.98 0.67
CA TYR A 36 -8.72 1.91 1.46
C TYR A 36 -10.06 2.16 0.78
N ALA A 37 -11.10 2.36 1.58
CA ALA A 37 -12.33 2.95 1.07
C ALA A 37 -12.00 4.34 0.51
N LEU A 38 -12.55 4.67 -0.63
CA LEU A 38 -12.19 5.88 -1.38
C LEU A 38 -12.36 7.16 -0.54
N THR A 39 -13.43 7.24 0.23
CA THR A 39 -13.66 8.39 1.12
C THR A 39 -12.53 8.54 2.13
N SER A 40 -12.14 7.44 2.80
CA SER A 40 -11.04 7.47 3.77
C SER A 40 -9.70 7.75 3.11
N PHE A 41 -9.48 7.22 1.92
CA PHE A 41 -8.26 7.51 1.15
C PHE A 41 -8.14 9.02 0.91
N ASN A 42 -9.20 9.65 0.44
CA ASN A 42 -9.19 11.08 0.13
C ASN A 42 -8.98 11.93 1.39
N MET A 43 -9.57 11.53 2.52
CA MET A 43 -9.40 12.25 3.79
C MET A 43 -8.00 12.08 4.37
N SER A 44 -7.32 11.00 4.05
CA SER A 44 -5.99 10.68 4.58
C SER A 44 -4.87 10.98 3.59
N LYS A 45 -5.18 11.65 2.49
CA LYS A 45 -4.25 11.78 1.37
C LYS A 45 -2.91 12.41 1.77
N SER A 46 -2.92 13.43 2.62
CA SER A 46 -1.67 14.07 3.04
C SER A 46 -0.76 13.10 3.80
N TYR A 47 -1.32 12.24 4.64
CA TYR A 47 -0.54 11.23 5.37
C TYR A 47 -0.07 10.12 4.45
N ILE A 48 -0.91 9.70 3.52
CA ILE A 48 -0.54 8.69 2.51
C ILE A 48 0.60 9.21 1.64
N ASP A 49 0.53 10.47 1.23
CA ASP A 49 1.59 11.10 0.43
C ASP A 49 2.90 11.21 1.24
N GLU A 50 2.83 11.48 2.54
CA GLU A 50 4.01 11.52 3.40
C GLU A 50 4.66 10.14 3.52
N ILE A 51 3.86 9.10 3.71
CA ILE A 51 4.36 7.71 3.74
C ILE A 51 5.02 7.37 2.41
N THR A 52 4.35 7.67 1.30
CA THR A 52 4.84 7.37 -0.04
C THR A 52 6.16 8.07 -0.32
N SER A 53 6.25 9.35 0.01
CA SER A 53 7.47 10.15 -0.18
C SER A 53 8.62 9.61 0.66
N THR A 54 8.34 9.19 1.89
CA THR A 54 9.37 8.63 2.78
C THR A 54 9.91 7.31 2.21
N LEU A 55 9.03 6.44 1.74
CA LEU A 55 9.43 5.18 1.11
C LEU A 55 10.27 5.43 -0.15
N GLU A 56 9.86 6.38 -0.99
CA GLU A 56 10.62 6.74 -2.20
C GLU A 56 11.99 7.32 -1.84
N GLY A 57 12.06 8.18 -0.82
CA GLY A 57 13.32 8.73 -0.35
C GLY A 57 14.27 7.67 0.17
N ASP A 58 13.74 6.57 0.71
CA ASP A 58 14.53 5.43 1.18
C ASP A 58 14.84 4.42 0.07
N SER A 59 14.44 4.68 -1.16
CA SER A 59 14.60 3.78 -2.33
C SER A 59 13.85 2.46 -2.19
N VAL A 60 12.75 2.47 -1.44
CA VAL A 60 11.87 1.31 -1.26
C VAL A 60 10.42 1.75 -1.53
N PRO A 61 10.11 2.21 -2.76
CA PRO A 61 8.78 2.71 -3.05
C PRO A 61 7.75 1.60 -3.21
N PHE A 62 6.47 1.96 -3.13
CA PHE A 62 5.41 1.09 -3.63
C PHE A 62 5.62 0.85 -5.14
N VAL A 63 5.34 -0.37 -5.59
CA VAL A 63 5.49 -0.72 -7.02
C VAL A 63 4.34 -0.19 -7.88
N VAL A 64 3.23 0.23 -7.26
CA VAL A 64 2.11 0.88 -7.94
C VAL A 64 1.66 2.06 -7.09
N SER A 65 0.88 2.97 -7.69
CA SER A 65 0.36 4.14 -6.97
C SER A 65 -0.53 3.72 -5.78
N PRO A 66 -0.46 4.44 -4.64
CA PRO A 66 -1.37 4.17 -3.52
C PRO A 66 -2.86 4.22 -3.88
N SER A 67 -3.24 4.98 -4.90
CA SER A 67 -4.63 5.03 -5.36
C SER A 67 -5.09 3.78 -6.08
N ARG A 68 -4.18 2.91 -6.49
CA ARG A 68 -4.47 1.70 -7.26
C ARG A 68 -5.50 0.80 -6.58
N TYR A 69 -5.43 0.70 -5.25
CA TYR A 69 -6.30 -0.16 -4.47
C TYR A 69 -7.28 0.63 -3.58
N ALA A 70 -7.50 1.90 -3.91
CA ALA A 70 -8.56 2.68 -3.29
C ALA A 70 -9.87 2.40 -4.04
N PHE A 71 -10.79 1.70 -3.39
CA PHE A 71 -12.03 1.25 -4.01
C PHE A 71 -13.23 2.01 -3.45
N THR A 72 -14.35 1.97 -4.18
CA THR A 72 -15.59 2.59 -3.69
C THR A 72 -15.95 2.01 -2.32
N ASP A 73 -16.58 2.85 -1.49
CA ASP A 73 -16.89 2.47 -0.11
C ASP A 73 -17.79 1.24 -0.02
N THR A 74 -18.59 0.97 -1.06
CA THR A 74 -19.49 -0.18 -1.10
C THR A 74 -18.76 -1.53 -1.14
N LEU A 75 -17.48 -1.55 -1.47
CA LEU A 75 -16.67 -2.77 -1.49
C LEU A 75 -16.04 -3.10 -0.13
N PHE A 76 -16.37 -2.31 0.90
CA PHE A 76 -15.86 -2.52 2.23
C PHE A 76 -16.95 -2.96 3.18
N TRP A 77 -16.57 -3.76 4.15
CA TRP A 77 -17.47 -4.28 5.15
C TRP A 77 -17.04 -3.80 6.53
N ASN A 78 -17.94 -3.14 7.24
CA ASN A 78 -17.74 -2.76 8.64
C ASN A 78 -16.71 -1.63 8.87
N THR A 79 -15.57 -1.63 8.18
CA THR A 79 -14.54 -0.59 8.32
C THR A 79 -14.01 -0.18 6.96
N ALA A 80 -13.23 0.91 6.92
CA ALA A 80 -12.58 1.41 5.70
C ALA A 80 -11.42 0.53 5.20
N TYR A 81 -11.08 -0.52 5.93
CA TYR A 81 -9.94 -1.38 5.63
C TYR A 81 -10.31 -2.83 5.38
N HIS A 82 -11.53 -3.24 5.75
CA HIS A 82 -11.97 -4.63 5.60
C HIS A 82 -12.80 -4.77 4.34
N LEU A 83 -12.18 -5.30 3.30
CA LEU A 83 -12.88 -5.54 2.03
C LEU A 83 -13.96 -6.59 2.18
N SER A 84 -15.09 -6.38 1.50
CA SER A 84 -16.10 -7.41 1.30
C SER A 84 -15.53 -8.55 0.45
N ALA A 85 -16.27 -9.66 0.31
CA ALA A 85 -15.85 -10.75 -0.56
C ALA A 85 -15.62 -10.29 -2.00
N GLU A 86 -16.50 -9.41 -2.51
CA GLU A 86 -16.36 -8.84 -3.84
C GLU A 86 -15.14 -7.94 -3.93
N GLY A 87 -14.90 -7.10 -2.91
CA GLY A 87 -13.72 -6.24 -2.85
C GLY A 87 -12.42 -7.03 -2.82
N ARG A 88 -12.38 -8.14 -2.06
CA ARG A 88 -11.21 -9.02 -2.02
C ARG A 88 -10.92 -9.64 -3.38
N ARG A 89 -11.96 -10.05 -4.09
CA ARG A 89 -11.80 -10.62 -5.43
C ARG A 89 -11.22 -9.59 -6.39
N LEU A 90 -11.77 -8.37 -6.37
CA LEU A 90 -11.26 -7.30 -7.20
C LEU A 90 -9.79 -7.00 -6.89
N ARG A 91 -9.44 -6.89 -5.61
CA ARG A 91 -8.05 -6.65 -5.23
C ARG A 91 -7.14 -7.78 -5.70
N THR A 92 -7.55 -9.02 -5.51
CA THR A 92 -6.76 -10.17 -5.96
C THR A 92 -6.49 -10.11 -7.46
N ASP A 93 -7.50 -9.82 -8.26
CA ASP A 93 -7.35 -9.72 -9.71
C ASP A 93 -6.38 -8.60 -10.09
N LEU A 94 -6.48 -7.45 -9.44
CA LEU A 94 -5.58 -6.32 -9.70
C LEU A 94 -4.15 -6.62 -9.27
N VAL A 95 -3.97 -7.28 -8.12
CA VAL A 95 -2.63 -7.65 -7.64
C VAL A 95 -1.98 -8.63 -8.62
N ILE A 96 -2.73 -9.62 -9.11
CA ILE A 96 -2.20 -10.57 -10.09
C ILE A 96 -1.76 -9.82 -11.35
N ALA A 97 -2.61 -8.93 -11.86
CA ALA A 97 -2.28 -8.14 -13.05
C ALA A 97 -1.04 -7.26 -12.82
N ASP A 98 -0.93 -6.65 -11.64
CA ASP A 98 0.20 -5.80 -11.32
C ASP A 98 1.50 -6.59 -11.17
N LEU A 99 1.44 -7.79 -10.57
CA LEU A 99 2.60 -8.68 -10.47
C LEU A 99 3.06 -9.15 -11.85
N ASP A 100 2.12 -9.48 -12.73
CA ASP A 100 2.44 -9.84 -14.12
C ASP A 100 3.13 -8.66 -14.83
N SER A 101 2.62 -7.46 -14.64
CA SER A 101 3.12 -6.25 -15.28
C SER A 101 4.58 -5.96 -14.90
N ILE A 102 4.99 -6.27 -13.68
CA ILE A 102 6.37 -6.04 -13.23
C ILE A 102 7.25 -7.28 -13.35
N GLY A 103 6.73 -8.35 -13.94
CA GLY A 103 7.51 -9.55 -14.22
C GLY A 103 7.68 -10.51 -13.04
N ILE A 104 6.80 -10.43 -12.05
CA ILE A 104 6.82 -11.31 -10.87
C ILE A 104 5.58 -12.18 -10.89
N ASN A 105 5.72 -13.44 -11.22
CA ASN A 105 4.67 -14.44 -11.10
C ASN A 105 5.19 -15.84 -11.36
#